data_fe9c0f3329c7657187e13c7415a01170
#
_entry.id   fe9c0f3329c7657187e13c7415a01170
#
_cell.length_a   1.000
_cell.length_b   1.000
_cell.length_c   1.000
_cell.angle_alpha   90.00
_cell.angle_beta   90.00
_cell.angle_gamma   90.00
#
_symmetry.space_group_name_H-M   'P 1'
#
loop_
_entity.id
_entity.type
_entity.pdbx_description
1 polymer ?
#
loop_
_entity_poly.entity_id
_entity_poly.type
_entity_poly.pdbx_seq_one_letter_code
_entity_poly.pdbx_strand_id
1 'polypeptide(L)'
;MKKLFAIVFMLATASVAAAQTSDVIVFKGAQLIDGTGAPPIKKSVLVIEGDRITAVGKEGKVHYPKNARVIELEGRTIMPGIVNGHGHLGLVVGTQNRADGYTRENVENALVQYEQYGVTSMMSLGLNRDLIYELRDEQRKGTFPGTTIFTAGRGFGVESGAPPIPVVADQVYRPRTPDEARTQVREMAQHRPDIVKLWLDDMYGKYPKMDPEIYRAVIDESHKQGLRVAAHVFYLADAKALIADGVDVLAHSIRDLPVDDELIRIMKAHSVLYIPTLMVDESAFVFAENPAVMQDQFFKLAVSPELLQQFDSPEYRKKVESDPNLPKVKAAFAMGQKI
;
A
#
# COMPACT_ATOMS: atom_id res chain seq x y z
N MET A 1 -2.11 -70.94 58.11
CA MET A 1 -1.18 -69.87 57.78
C MET A 1 -1.04 -69.87 56.20
N LYS A 2 -1.77 -68.96 55.54
CA LYS A 2 -1.72 -68.81 54.05
C LYS A 2 -0.93 -67.54 53.82
N LYS A 3 0.20 -67.64 53.15
CA LYS A 3 1.04 -66.53 52.74
C LYS A 3 0.50 -65.98 51.40
N LEU A 4 0.07 -64.72 51.31
CA LEU A 4 -0.40 -64.03 50.17
C LEU A 4 0.84 -63.33 49.52
N PHE A 5 1.20 -63.74 48.31
CA PHE A 5 2.23 -63.05 47.52
C PHE A 5 1.56 -61.95 46.69
N ALA A 6 1.87 -60.71 46.98
CA ALA A 6 1.47 -59.54 46.17
C ALA A 6 2.51 -59.31 45.05
N ILE A 7 2.10 -59.50 43.81
CA ILE A 7 2.90 -59.12 42.62
C ILE A 7 2.58 -57.65 42.28
N VAL A 8 3.59 -56.76 42.47
CA VAL A 8 3.50 -55.36 42.04
C VAL A 8 3.91 -55.28 40.57
N PHE A 9 2.94 -54.95 39.74
CA PHE A 9 3.18 -54.69 38.31
C PHE A 9 3.62 -53.21 38.20
N MET A 10 4.89 -52.94 37.92
CA MET A 10 5.39 -51.62 37.60
C MET A 10 5.09 -51.32 36.10
N LEU A 11 4.06 -50.51 35.85
CA LEU A 11 3.81 -49.96 34.53
C LEU A 11 4.87 -48.83 34.27
N ALA A 12 5.82 -49.12 33.44
CA ALA A 12 6.70 -48.09 32.88
C ALA A 12 5.95 -47.30 31.81
N THR A 13 5.46 -46.12 32.15
CA THR A 13 4.94 -45.15 31.18
C THR A 13 6.10 -44.54 30.45
N ALA A 14 6.34 -45.01 29.21
CA ALA A 14 7.24 -44.33 28.27
C ALA A 14 6.55 -43.04 27.84
N SER A 15 6.97 -41.90 28.42
CA SER A 15 6.62 -40.57 27.94
C SER A 15 7.28 -40.39 26.56
N VAL A 16 6.52 -40.49 25.51
CA VAL A 16 6.94 -40.03 24.17
C VAL A 16 6.99 -38.50 24.30
N ALA A 17 8.18 -37.98 24.48
CA ALA A 17 8.42 -36.53 24.32
C ALA A 17 8.11 -36.18 22.86
N ALA A 18 6.95 -35.60 22.63
CA ALA A 18 6.65 -34.96 21.36
C ALA A 18 7.77 -33.91 21.14
N ALA A 19 8.53 -34.10 20.07
CA ALA A 19 9.52 -33.11 19.67
C ALA A 19 8.76 -31.80 19.41
N GLN A 20 8.92 -30.85 20.34
CA GLN A 20 8.38 -29.51 20.20
C GLN A 20 9.04 -28.91 18.96
N THR A 21 8.28 -28.75 17.88
CA THR A 21 8.74 -28.04 16.68
C THR A 21 9.13 -26.64 17.12
N SER A 22 10.39 -26.29 16.89
CA SER A 22 10.88 -24.95 17.21
C SER A 22 10.15 -23.94 16.34
N ASP A 23 9.58 -22.91 16.94
CA ASP A 23 9.00 -21.75 16.22
C ASP A 23 10.08 -20.88 15.56
N VAL A 24 11.34 -21.32 15.59
CA VAL A 24 12.48 -20.64 15.02
C VAL A 24 12.69 -21.08 13.56
N ILE A 25 12.60 -20.11 12.65
CA ILE A 25 12.90 -20.28 11.23
C ILE A 25 14.24 -19.58 10.92
N VAL A 26 15.10 -20.24 10.16
CA VAL A 26 16.39 -19.69 9.74
C VAL A 26 16.45 -19.69 8.23
N PHE A 27 16.62 -18.52 7.64
CA PHE A 27 16.97 -18.36 6.24
C PHE A 27 18.50 -18.25 6.11
N LYS A 28 19.10 -19.09 5.25
CA LYS A 28 20.57 -19.24 5.18
C LYS A 28 21.05 -19.22 3.74
N GLY A 29 22.26 -18.68 3.51
CA GLY A 29 22.95 -18.70 2.22
C GLY A 29 22.60 -17.56 1.26
N ALA A 30 21.52 -16.83 1.49
CA ALA A 30 21.09 -15.72 0.64
C ALA A 30 22.05 -14.52 0.68
N GLN A 31 21.96 -13.66 -0.34
CA GLN A 31 22.38 -12.27 -0.21
C GLN A 31 21.27 -11.51 0.56
N LEU A 32 21.64 -10.75 1.59
CA LEU A 32 20.67 -9.97 2.37
C LEU A 32 20.93 -8.48 2.21
N ILE A 33 19.84 -7.76 1.85
CA ILE A 33 19.74 -6.29 1.82
C ILE A 33 18.90 -5.90 3.03
N ASP A 34 19.48 -5.15 3.98
CA ASP A 34 18.82 -4.84 5.26
C ASP A 34 18.06 -3.52 5.28
N GLY A 35 18.06 -2.77 4.16
CA GLY A 35 17.40 -1.47 4.05
C GLY A 35 18.13 -0.30 4.69
N THR A 36 19.31 -0.49 5.28
CA THR A 36 20.08 0.58 5.93
C THR A 36 20.93 1.41 4.97
N GLY A 37 21.03 0.98 3.70
CA GLY A 37 21.95 1.55 2.71
C GLY A 37 23.37 0.98 2.79
N ALA A 38 23.65 0.08 3.73
CA ALA A 38 24.93 -0.63 3.81
C ALA A 38 25.08 -1.66 2.67
N PRO A 39 26.32 -2.07 2.32
CA PRO A 39 26.54 -3.13 1.34
C PRO A 39 25.83 -4.43 1.73
N PRO A 40 25.25 -5.18 0.77
CA PRO A 40 24.54 -6.42 1.04
C PRO A 40 25.42 -7.48 1.75
N ILE A 41 24.85 -8.19 2.70
CA ILE A 41 25.50 -9.29 3.41
C ILE A 41 25.41 -10.55 2.53
N LYS A 42 26.55 -11.00 1.99
CA LYS A 42 26.65 -12.25 1.22
C LYS A 42 26.68 -13.44 2.16
N LYS A 43 26.06 -14.57 1.75
CA LYS A 43 25.93 -15.80 2.57
C LYS A 43 25.41 -15.46 3.96
N SER A 44 24.25 -14.81 3.98
CA SER A 44 23.61 -14.36 5.21
C SER A 44 22.92 -15.50 5.98
N VAL A 45 22.71 -15.23 7.26
CA VAL A 45 21.81 -15.97 8.14
C VAL A 45 20.84 -14.97 8.73
N LEU A 46 19.55 -15.23 8.58
CA LEU A 46 18.45 -14.48 9.16
C LEU A 46 17.65 -15.43 10.05
N VAL A 47 17.50 -15.11 11.32
CA VAL A 47 16.75 -15.91 12.30
C VAL A 47 15.46 -15.22 12.65
N ILE A 48 14.36 -15.96 12.53
CA ILE A 48 13.00 -15.49 12.88
C ILE A 48 12.46 -16.38 14.01
N GLU A 49 11.93 -15.74 15.04
CA GLU A 49 11.25 -16.39 16.15
C GLU A 49 9.87 -15.76 16.31
N GLY A 50 8.82 -16.54 16.05
CA GLY A 50 7.47 -16.02 15.91
C GLY A 50 7.37 -15.01 14.76
N ASP A 51 7.01 -13.75 15.07
CA ASP A 51 6.89 -12.65 14.13
C ASP A 51 8.11 -11.69 14.12
N ARG A 52 9.21 -12.07 14.80
CA ARG A 52 10.38 -11.20 15.00
C ARG A 52 11.65 -11.74 14.36
N ILE A 53 12.40 -10.84 13.73
CA ILE A 53 13.80 -11.11 13.37
C ILE A 53 14.63 -10.96 14.65
N THR A 54 15.23 -12.07 15.11
CA THR A 54 16.01 -12.09 16.36
C THR A 54 17.52 -12.03 16.13
N ALA A 55 18.00 -12.45 14.95
CA ALA A 55 19.39 -12.30 14.59
C ALA A 55 19.58 -12.19 13.08
N VAL A 56 20.57 -11.39 12.69
CA VAL A 56 20.99 -11.19 11.29
C VAL A 56 22.52 -11.11 11.25
N GLY A 57 23.12 -11.73 10.24
CA GLY A 57 24.54 -11.60 10.01
C GLY A 57 25.08 -12.55 8.95
N LYS A 58 26.40 -12.64 8.88
CA LYS A 58 27.09 -13.55 7.95
C LYS A 58 27.08 -14.97 8.50
N GLU A 59 26.99 -15.95 7.62
CA GLU A 59 27.15 -17.38 7.97
C GLU A 59 28.42 -17.63 8.79
N GLY A 60 28.30 -18.47 9.84
CA GLY A 60 29.34 -18.73 10.83
C GLY A 60 29.50 -17.65 11.90
N LYS A 61 28.77 -16.54 11.84
CA LYS A 61 28.75 -15.48 12.86
C LYS A 61 27.44 -15.37 13.64
N VAL A 62 26.37 -16.04 13.16
CA VAL A 62 25.04 -16.06 13.77
C VAL A 62 24.78 -17.45 14.33
N HIS A 63 24.38 -17.52 15.60
CA HIS A 63 24.00 -18.76 16.29
C HIS A 63 22.48 -18.87 16.32
N TYR A 64 21.98 -20.09 16.16
CA TYR A 64 20.56 -20.42 16.25
C TYR A 64 20.38 -21.82 16.85
N PRO A 65 19.21 -22.19 17.39
CA PRO A 65 18.94 -23.49 17.98
C PRO A 65 19.12 -24.63 16.97
N LYS A 66 19.68 -25.78 17.42
CA LYS A 66 19.91 -26.95 16.56
C LYS A 66 18.62 -27.54 15.95
N ASN A 67 17.48 -27.36 16.63
CA ASN A 67 16.16 -27.79 16.19
C ASN A 67 15.41 -26.75 15.37
N ALA A 68 16.04 -25.62 14.99
CA ALA A 68 15.44 -24.62 14.13
C ALA A 68 15.14 -25.20 12.74
N ARG A 69 14.06 -24.73 12.11
CA ARG A 69 13.74 -25.01 10.71
C ARG A 69 14.63 -24.18 9.80
N VAL A 70 15.64 -24.80 9.19
CA VAL A 70 16.55 -24.11 8.26
C VAL A 70 16.03 -24.19 6.83
N ILE A 71 16.00 -23.04 6.15
CA ILE A 71 15.62 -22.90 4.73
C ILE A 71 16.85 -22.35 4.01
N GLU A 72 17.45 -23.18 3.14
CA GLU A 72 18.60 -22.80 2.32
C GLU A 72 18.13 -21.96 1.12
N LEU A 73 18.74 -20.79 0.96
CA LEU A 73 18.41 -19.79 -0.06
C LEU A 73 19.63 -19.37 -0.88
N GLU A 74 20.55 -20.29 -1.15
CA GLU A 74 21.71 -19.98 -1.97
C GLU A 74 21.31 -19.46 -3.36
N GLY A 75 21.97 -18.41 -3.83
CA GLY A 75 21.63 -17.73 -5.09
C GLY A 75 20.39 -16.83 -5.03
N ARG A 76 19.72 -16.74 -3.87
CA ARG A 76 18.57 -15.84 -3.67
C ARG A 76 18.96 -14.55 -2.96
N THR A 77 18.09 -13.55 -3.05
CA THR A 77 18.22 -12.31 -2.28
C THR A 77 17.06 -12.17 -1.32
N ILE A 78 17.36 -11.84 -0.06
CA ILE A 78 16.37 -11.42 0.94
C ILE A 78 16.45 -9.90 1.05
N MET A 79 15.31 -9.25 1.07
CA MET A 79 15.19 -7.80 1.26
C MET A 79 13.92 -7.50 2.07
N PRO A 80 13.81 -6.31 2.69
CA PRO A 80 12.55 -5.86 3.27
C PRO A 80 11.42 -5.86 2.24
N GLY A 81 10.22 -6.19 2.66
CA GLY A 81 9.04 -6.10 1.81
C GLY A 81 8.81 -4.67 1.32
N ILE A 82 8.30 -4.54 0.10
CA ILE A 82 7.97 -3.23 -0.48
C ILE A 82 6.74 -2.67 0.24
N VAL A 83 6.79 -1.38 0.59
CA VAL A 83 5.64 -0.64 1.13
C VAL A 83 5.07 0.24 0.02
N ASN A 84 3.83 -0.03 -0.38
CA ASN A 84 3.11 0.85 -1.29
C ASN A 84 2.38 1.93 -0.46
N GLY A 85 2.88 3.16 -0.48
CA GLY A 85 2.30 4.29 0.27
C GLY A 85 1.02 4.85 -0.34
N HIS A 86 0.67 4.49 -1.59
CA HIS A 86 -0.53 4.98 -2.26
C HIS A 86 -1.05 3.97 -3.28
N GLY A 87 -2.05 3.22 -2.90
CA GLY A 87 -2.81 2.34 -3.80
C GLY A 87 -4.31 2.47 -3.56
N HIS A 88 -5.08 1.76 -4.38
CA HIS A 88 -6.52 1.63 -4.24
C HIS A 88 -6.90 0.17 -4.41
N LEU A 89 -7.89 -0.31 -3.64
CA LEU A 89 -8.34 -1.69 -3.64
C LEU A 89 -9.76 -1.80 -4.20
N GLY A 90 -10.08 -2.95 -4.78
CA GLY A 90 -11.44 -3.32 -5.12
C GLY A 90 -12.12 -2.52 -6.24
N LEU A 91 -11.40 -1.65 -6.96
CA LEU A 91 -12.00 -0.80 -8.01
C LEU A 91 -11.95 -1.44 -9.39
N VAL A 92 -10.97 -2.30 -9.65
CA VAL A 92 -10.75 -2.90 -10.97
C VAL A 92 -11.47 -4.24 -11.07
N VAL A 93 -12.31 -4.39 -12.09
CA VAL A 93 -12.97 -5.66 -12.47
C VAL A 93 -12.65 -5.92 -13.92
N GLY A 94 -11.92 -7.01 -14.20
CA GLY A 94 -11.38 -7.28 -15.53
C GLY A 94 -10.45 -6.14 -15.97
N THR A 95 -10.89 -5.36 -16.96
CA THR A 95 -10.10 -4.26 -17.54
C THR A 95 -10.67 -2.86 -17.24
N GLN A 96 -11.60 -2.75 -16.31
CA GLN A 96 -12.34 -1.50 -16.06
C GLN A 96 -12.42 -1.15 -14.58
N ASN A 97 -12.41 0.15 -14.27
CA ASN A 97 -12.81 0.64 -12.97
C ASN A 97 -14.34 0.60 -12.85
N ARG A 98 -14.84 -0.06 -11.82
CA ARG A 98 -16.27 -0.23 -11.59
C ARG A 98 -16.63 0.00 -10.12
N ALA A 99 -17.69 0.78 -9.89
CA ALA A 99 -18.19 1.04 -8.54
C ALA A 99 -18.70 -0.22 -7.81
N ASP A 100 -19.29 -1.15 -8.56
CA ASP A 100 -19.83 -2.42 -8.05
C ASP A 100 -18.72 -3.49 -7.84
N GLY A 101 -17.48 -3.18 -8.25
CA GLY A 101 -16.32 -4.07 -8.08
C GLY A 101 -15.80 -4.16 -6.65
N TYR A 102 -16.25 -3.32 -5.73
CA TYR A 102 -15.77 -3.30 -4.36
C TYR A 102 -16.38 -4.44 -3.53
N THR A 103 -15.85 -5.64 -3.73
CA THR A 103 -16.25 -6.88 -3.03
C THR A 103 -15.08 -7.46 -2.25
N ARG A 104 -15.39 -8.30 -1.26
CA ARG A 104 -14.37 -9.05 -0.49
C ARG A 104 -13.40 -9.78 -1.43
N GLU A 105 -13.93 -10.56 -2.36
CA GLU A 105 -13.14 -11.35 -3.31
C GLU A 105 -12.20 -10.49 -4.14
N ASN A 106 -12.69 -9.35 -4.67
CA ASN A 106 -11.88 -8.48 -5.51
C ASN A 106 -10.80 -7.75 -4.71
N VAL A 107 -11.08 -7.39 -3.44
CA VAL A 107 -10.06 -6.85 -2.53
C VAL A 107 -9.00 -7.89 -2.21
N GLU A 108 -9.39 -9.13 -1.91
CA GLU A 108 -8.47 -10.23 -1.63
C GLU A 108 -7.56 -10.52 -2.83
N ASN A 109 -8.14 -10.64 -4.03
CA ASN A 109 -7.38 -10.85 -5.26
C ASN A 109 -6.36 -9.74 -5.51
N ALA A 110 -6.73 -8.48 -5.28
CA ALA A 110 -5.81 -7.35 -5.41
C ALA A 110 -4.65 -7.43 -4.39
N LEU A 111 -4.93 -7.80 -3.14
CA LEU A 111 -3.89 -7.94 -2.10
C LEU A 111 -2.93 -9.09 -2.39
N VAL A 112 -3.44 -10.22 -2.85
CA VAL A 112 -2.61 -11.36 -3.28
C VAL A 112 -1.75 -10.98 -4.49
N GLN A 113 -2.31 -10.22 -5.44
CA GLN A 113 -1.55 -9.72 -6.58
C GLN A 113 -0.40 -8.78 -6.15
N TYR A 114 -0.64 -7.85 -5.22
CA TYR A 114 0.41 -7.01 -4.66
C TYR A 114 1.52 -7.84 -4.00
N GLU A 115 1.14 -8.85 -3.20
CA GLU A 115 2.08 -9.73 -2.52
C GLU A 115 2.99 -10.49 -3.49
N GLN A 116 2.46 -10.96 -4.63
CA GLN A 116 3.23 -11.63 -5.68
C GLN A 116 4.32 -10.75 -6.29
N TYR A 117 4.15 -9.43 -6.27
CA TYR A 117 5.17 -8.46 -6.68
C TYR A 117 6.04 -7.96 -5.51
N GLY A 118 5.99 -8.62 -4.35
CA GLY A 118 6.81 -8.30 -3.18
C GLY A 118 6.33 -7.11 -2.35
N VAL A 119 5.13 -6.59 -2.63
CA VAL A 119 4.49 -5.57 -1.80
C VAL A 119 3.88 -6.25 -0.59
N THR A 120 4.45 -6.04 0.60
CA THR A 120 3.99 -6.66 1.84
C THR A 120 3.10 -5.77 2.69
N SER A 121 3.09 -4.48 2.42
CA SER A 121 2.22 -3.51 3.09
C SER A 121 1.75 -2.46 2.09
N MET A 122 0.48 -2.07 2.19
CA MET A 122 -0.05 -1.00 1.35
C MET A 122 -0.99 -0.08 2.11
N MET A 123 -0.95 1.19 1.75
CA MET A 123 -1.93 2.19 2.13
C MET A 123 -3.00 2.29 1.04
N SER A 124 -4.21 1.81 1.30
CA SER A 124 -5.37 2.08 0.45
C SER A 124 -5.86 3.49 0.73
N LEU A 125 -5.41 4.44 -0.09
CA LEU A 125 -5.50 5.87 0.19
C LEU A 125 -6.80 6.49 -0.35
N GLY A 126 -7.92 6.05 0.23
CA GLY A 126 -9.28 6.48 -0.11
C GLY A 126 -9.98 5.56 -1.11
N LEU A 127 -11.21 5.92 -1.47
CA LEU A 127 -12.11 5.18 -2.38
C LEU A 127 -12.57 3.82 -1.85
N ASN A 128 -12.45 3.61 -0.55
CA ASN A 128 -12.87 2.35 0.07
C ASN A 128 -14.29 2.45 0.61
N ARG A 129 -15.01 1.32 0.59
CA ARG A 129 -16.22 1.12 1.38
C ARG A 129 -15.85 0.68 2.80
N ASP A 130 -16.81 0.73 3.73
CA ASP A 130 -16.56 0.35 5.14
C ASP A 130 -16.13 -1.11 5.30
N LEU A 131 -16.41 -1.97 4.34
CA LEU A 131 -15.88 -3.33 4.24
C LEU A 131 -14.34 -3.40 4.44
N ILE A 132 -13.59 -2.35 4.06
CA ILE A 132 -12.13 -2.35 4.22
C ILE A 132 -11.69 -2.47 5.68
N TYR A 133 -12.47 -1.91 6.61
CA TYR A 133 -12.16 -1.97 8.04
C TYR A 133 -12.35 -3.38 8.59
N GLU A 134 -13.38 -4.09 8.13
CA GLU A 134 -13.64 -5.48 8.47
C GLU A 134 -12.49 -6.37 7.96
N LEU A 135 -12.10 -6.23 6.70
CA LEU A 135 -11.02 -6.99 6.08
C LEU A 135 -9.67 -6.72 6.76
N ARG A 136 -9.37 -5.47 7.09
CA ARG A 136 -8.18 -5.10 7.87
C ARG A 136 -8.16 -5.78 9.23
N ASP A 137 -9.29 -5.79 9.92
CA ASP A 137 -9.39 -6.38 11.26
C ASP A 137 -9.30 -7.92 11.21
N GLU A 138 -9.84 -8.56 10.17
CA GLU A 138 -9.65 -9.99 9.92
C GLU A 138 -8.19 -10.31 9.61
N GLN A 139 -7.51 -9.49 8.81
CA GLN A 139 -6.11 -9.68 8.49
C GLN A 139 -5.23 -9.57 9.75
N ARG A 140 -5.51 -8.62 10.64
CA ARG A 140 -4.81 -8.51 11.94
C ARG A 140 -5.03 -9.72 12.84
N LYS A 141 -6.10 -10.49 12.62
CA LYS A 141 -6.37 -11.79 13.30
C LYS A 141 -5.75 -12.97 12.55
N GLY A 142 -5.11 -12.76 11.41
CA GLY A 142 -4.53 -13.82 10.58
C GLY A 142 -5.57 -14.64 9.79
N THR A 143 -6.79 -14.14 9.62
CA THR A 143 -7.88 -14.85 8.92
C THR A 143 -8.18 -14.32 7.52
N PHE A 144 -7.43 -13.30 7.07
CA PHE A 144 -7.53 -12.74 5.73
C PHE A 144 -6.13 -12.58 5.10
N PRO A 145 -5.87 -13.12 3.89
CA PRO A 145 -4.53 -13.22 3.33
C PRO A 145 -4.07 -11.94 2.61
N GLY A 146 -2.83 -11.98 2.10
CA GLY A 146 -2.25 -11.00 1.20
C GLY A 146 -1.53 -9.86 1.90
N THR A 147 -1.18 -8.86 1.12
CA THR A 147 -0.49 -7.63 1.56
C THR A 147 -1.20 -6.95 2.73
N THR A 148 -0.46 -6.55 3.76
CA THR A 148 -1.01 -5.90 4.97
C THR A 148 -1.72 -4.59 4.63
N ILE A 149 -2.96 -4.46 5.07
CA ILE A 149 -3.83 -3.31 4.79
C ILE A 149 -3.61 -2.20 5.81
N PHE A 150 -3.30 -1.00 5.30
CA PHE A 150 -3.54 0.29 5.94
C PHE A 150 -4.56 1.05 5.10
N THR A 151 -5.44 1.85 5.71
CA THR A 151 -6.53 2.46 4.96
C THR A 151 -6.88 3.87 5.42
N ALA A 152 -7.20 4.72 4.45
CA ALA A 152 -7.83 6.03 4.65
C ALA A 152 -9.37 5.95 4.59
N GLY A 153 -9.96 4.76 4.46
CA GLY A 153 -11.40 4.63 4.26
C GLY A 153 -11.88 5.31 2.99
N ARG A 154 -12.98 6.06 3.08
CA ARG A 154 -13.62 6.72 1.94
C ARG A 154 -12.80 7.86 1.36
N GLY A 155 -12.32 8.78 2.18
CA GLY A 155 -11.67 10.03 1.77
C GLY A 155 -12.67 11.13 1.40
N PHE A 156 -12.16 12.37 1.23
CA PHE A 156 -12.94 13.59 1.04
C PHE A 156 -12.71 14.20 -0.34
N GLY A 157 -13.74 14.22 -1.18
CA GLY A 157 -13.74 14.77 -2.52
C GLY A 157 -14.70 15.95 -2.67
N VAL A 158 -14.89 16.37 -3.91
CA VAL A 158 -15.76 17.50 -4.28
C VAL A 158 -16.99 16.99 -5.02
N GLU A 159 -18.15 17.55 -4.75
CA GLU A 159 -19.34 17.27 -5.54
C GLU A 159 -19.09 17.65 -7.01
N SER A 160 -19.33 16.72 -7.92
CA SER A 160 -19.03 16.88 -9.36
C SER A 160 -17.57 17.22 -9.68
N GLY A 161 -16.63 16.89 -8.77
CA GLY A 161 -15.20 17.16 -8.91
C GLY A 161 -14.33 15.94 -8.63
N ALA A 162 -13.09 16.18 -8.16
CA ALA A 162 -12.14 15.11 -7.84
C ALA A 162 -12.62 14.26 -6.63
N PRO A 163 -12.43 12.93 -6.67
CA PRO A 163 -11.98 12.11 -7.77
C PRO A 163 -13.09 11.85 -8.80
N PRO A 164 -12.85 12.04 -10.11
CA PRO A 164 -13.87 11.89 -11.16
C PRO A 164 -13.95 10.46 -11.71
N ILE A 165 -13.85 9.47 -10.85
CA ILE A 165 -13.95 8.05 -11.23
C ILE A 165 -15.31 7.49 -10.84
N PRO A 166 -15.78 6.40 -11.49
CA PRO A 166 -17.04 5.77 -11.13
C PRO A 166 -16.96 5.12 -9.75
N VAL A 167 -17.55 5.78 -8.77
CA VAL A 167 -17.66 5.32 -7.38
C VAL A 167 -19.08 5.50 -6.89
N VAL A 168 -19.47 4.69 -5.92
CA VAL A 168 -20.75 4.86 -5.21
C VAL A 168 -20.62 5.87 -4.06
N ALA A 169 -21.75 6.39 -3.59
CA ALA A 169 -21.78 7.43 -2.56
C ALA A 169 -21.08 7.04 -1.26
N ASP A 170 -21.02 5.74 -0.94
CA ASP A 170 -20.35 5.21 0.25
C ASP A 170 -18.84 4.97 0.08
N GLN A 171 -18.23 5.44 -1.02
CA GLN A 171 -16.78 5.36 -1.26
C GLN A 171 -16.07 6.72 -1.13
N VAL A 172 -16.80 7.84 -1.12
CA VAL A 172 -16.22 9.20 -1.01
C VAL A 172 -17.19 10.10 -0.27
N TYR A 173 -16.71 10.79 0.76
CA TYR A 173 -17.42 11.93 1.34
C TYR A 173 -17.30 13.15 0.44
N ARG A 174 -18.38 13.92 0.29
CA ARG A 174 -18.41 15.12 -0.55
C ARG A 174 -19.08 16.28 0.19
N PRO A 175 -18.44 16.79 1.27
CA PRO A 175 -18.99 17.86 2.08
C PRO A 175 -19.15 19.15 1.28
N ARG A 176 -20.26 19.86 1.51
CA ARG A 176 -20.54 21.16 0.91
C ARG A 176 -20.25 22.32 1.86
N THR A 177 -20.07 22.02 3.14
CA THR A 177 -19.80 23.01 4.18
C THR A 177 -18.71 22.52 5.13
N PRO A 178 -18.01 23.41 5.84
CA PRO A 178 -17.06 23.04 6.88
C PRO A 178 -17.68 22.19 7.99
N ASP A 179 -18.93 22.40 8.36
CA ASP A 179 -19.61 21.64 9.41
C ASP A 179 -19.96 20.22 8.97
N GLU A 180 -20.37 20.03 7.70
CA GLU A 180 -20.52 18.70 7.12
C GLU A 180 -19.17 17.97 7.10
N ALA A 181 -18.07 18.65 6.71
CA ALA A 181 -16.73 18.07 6.70
C ALA A 181 -16.33 17.57 8.09
N ARG A 182 -16.50 18.40 9.13
CA ARG A 182 -16.20 18.00 10.53
C ARG A 182 -17.05 16.82 10.98
N THR A 183 -18.33 16.80 10.61
CA THR A 183 -19.24 15.71 10.97
C THR A 183 -18.82 14.41 10.33
N GLN A 184 -18.48 14.42 9.04
CA GLN A 184 -18.02 13.25 8.29
C GLN A 184 -16.65 12.75 8.76
N VAL A 185 -15.73 13.65 9.18
CA VAL A 185 -14.47 13.24 9.81
C VAL A 185 -14.73 12.50 11.12
N ARG A 186 -15.62 13.01 12.00
CA ARG A 186 -15.98 12.33 13.25
C ARG A 186 -16.64 10.98 13.02
N GLU A 187 -17.50 10.85 12.00
CA GLU A 187 -18.10 9.58 11.59
C GLU A 187 -17.00 8.59 11.18
N MET A 188 -16.11 8.98 10.27
CA MET A 188 -15.04 8.13 9.78
C MET A 188 -14.05 7.74 10.89
N ALA A 189 -13.75 8.64 11.84
CA ALA A 189 -12.84 8.40 12.94
C ALA A 189 -13.30 7.25 13.86
N GLN A 190 -14.62 6.96 13.93
CA GLN A 190 -15.16 5.82 14.70
C GLN A 190 -14.62 4.47 14.18
N HIS A 191 -14.30 4.37 12.89
CA HIS A 191 -13.71 3.20 12.26
C HIS A 191 -12.18 3.13 12.44
N ARG A 192 -11.56 4.12 13.07
CA ARG A 192 -10.11 4.21 13.30
C ARG A 192 -9.30 3.98 12.02
N PRO A 193 -9.46 4.83 10.98
CA PRO A 193 -8.62 4.78 9.79
C PRO A 193 -7.15 5.04 10.17
N ASP A 194 -6.21 4.57 9.35
CA ASP A 194 -4.79 4.80 9.59
C ASP A 194 -4.35 6.22 9.21
N ILE A 195 -5.10 6.86 8.31
CA ILE A 195 -4.91 8.24 7.83
C ILE A 195 -6.22 8.76 7.24
N VAL A 196 -6.36 10.06 7.08
CA VAL A 196 -7.44 10.70 6.32
C VAL A 196 -6.94 11.06 4.92
N LYS A 197 -7.76 10.93 3.88
CA LYS A 197 -7.45 11.34 2.51
C LYS A 197 -8.38 12.46 2.05
N LEU A 198 -7.81 13.47 1.39
CA LEU A 198 -8.58 14.45 0.63
C LEU A 198 -8.01 14.64 -0.80
N TRP A 199 -8.84 15.18 -1.71
CA TRP A 199 -8.45 15.51 -3.08
C TRP A 199 -8.56 17.02 -3.32
N LEU A 200 -7.41 17.63 -3.68
CA LEU A 200 -7.33 19.03 -4.12
C LEU A 200 -6.77 19.06 -5.54
N ASP A 201 -7.66 18.90 -6.52
CA ASP A 201 -7.32 18.89 -7.95
C ASP A 201 -8.52 19.32 -8.77
N ASP A 202 -8.29 20.01 -9.88
CA ASP A 202 -9.31 20.40 -10.84
C ASP A 202 -9.25 19.62 -12.17
N MET A 203 -8.34 18.61 -12.24
CA MET A 203 -8.13 17.79 -13.43
C MET A 203 -7.90 18.66 -14.69
N TYR A 204 -6.88 19.49 -14.65
CA TYR A 204 -6.52 20.45 -15.71
C TYR A 204 -7.58 21.55 -15.94
N GLY A 205 -8.25 22.02 -14.88
CA GLY A 205 -9.28 23.05 -14.94
C GLY A 205 -10.66 22.56 -15.38
N LYS A 206 -10.86 21.22 -15.41
CA LYS A 206 -12.14 20.64 -15.85
C LYS A 206 -13.21 20.64 -14.74
N TYR A 207 -12.78 20.59 -13.48
CA TYR A 207 -13.65 20.45 -12.33
C TYR A 207 -13.36 21.51 -11.26
N PRO A 208 -14.32 21.80 -10.36
CA PRO A 208 -14.04 22.66 -9.22
C PRO A 208 -13.08 22.00 -8.25
N LYS A 209 -12.17 22.77 -7.66
CA LYS A 209 -11.36 22.36 -6.51
C LYS A 209 -12.18 22.39 -5.22
N MET A 210 -11.73 21.68 -4.20
CA MET A 210 -12.28 21.77 -2.86
C MET A 210 -12.06 23.17 -2.29
N ASP A 211 -13.11 23.75 -1.71
CA ASP A 211 -13.02 25.06 -1.06
C ASP A 211 -12.02 25.03 0.11
N PRO A 212 -11.16 26.06 0.25
CA PRO A 212 -10.22 26.14 1.35
C PRO A 212 -10.84 26.03 2.74
N GLU A 213 -12.04 26.56 2.98
CA GLU A 213 -12.70 26.43 4.28
C GLU A 213 -13.10 24.97 4.56
N ILE A 214 -13.44 24.21 3.52
CA ILE A 214 -13.83 22.79 3.64
C ILE A 214 -12.59 21.94 3.94
N TYR A 215 -11.50 22.06 3.15
CA TYR A 215 -10.32 21.21 3.41
C TYR A 215 -9.63 21.57 4.73
N ARG A 216 -9.63 22.84 5.15
CA ARG A 216 -9.17 23.24 6.50
C ARG A 216 -9.99 22.56 7.59
N ALA A 217 -11.31 22.50 7.41
CA ALA A 217 -12.18 21.82 8.38
C ALA A 217 -11.91 20.31 8.44
N VAL A 218 -11.58 19.67 7.30
CA VAL A 218 -11.13 18.26 7.28
C VAL A 218 -9.84 18.11 8.04
N ILE A 219 -8.82 18.94 7.77
CA ILE A 219 -7.50 18.87 8.43
C ILE A 219 -7.63 19.08 9.93
N ASP A 220 -8.25 20.20 10.35
CA ASP A 220 -8.44 20.56 11.75
C ASP A 220 -9.14 19.46 12.54
N GLU A 221 -10.26 18.96 12.02
CA GLU A 221 -11.04 17.95 12.73
C GLU A 221 -10.30 16.61 12.76
N SER A 222 -9.60 16.25 11.68
CA SER A 222 -8.78 15.03 11.66
C SER A 222 -7.70 15.07 12.74
N HIS A 223 -7.00 16.19 12.89
CA HIS A 223 -5.98 16.37 13.94
C HIS A 223 -6.59 16.30 15.34
N LYS A 224 -7.80 16.86 15.57
CA LYS A 224 -8.53 16.69 16.85
C LYS A 224 -8.84 15.24 17.16
N GLN A 225 -9.05 14.40 16.14
CA GLN A 225 -9.25 12.96 16.28
C GLN A 225 -7.93 12.17 16.34
N GLY A 226 -6.76 12.85 16.34
CA GLY A 226 -5.43 12.22 16.34
C GLY A 226 -5.04 11.56 15.02
N LEU A 227 -5.68 11.94 13.90
CA LEU A 227 -5.46 11.40 12.57
C LEU A 227 -4.65 12.37 11.72
N ARG A 228 -3.63 11.86 11.00
CA ARG A 228 -2.91 12.59 9.97
C ARG A 228 -3.73 12.70 8.69
N VAL A 229 -3.42 13.69 7.86
CA VAL A 229 -4.12 13.94 6.58
C VAL A 229 -3.16 13.85 5.41
N ALA A 230 -3.55 13.06 4.39
CA ALA A 230 -2.89 13.00 3.09
C ALA A 230 -3.74 13.70 2.04
N ALA A 231 -3.13 14.61 1.28
CA ALA A 231 -3.79 15.33 0.21
C ALA A 231 -3.29 14.90 -1.18
N HIS A 232 -4.21 14.59 -2.09
CA HIS A 232 -3.91 14.54 -3.52
C HIS A 232 -3.61 15.95 -3.99
N VAL A 233 -2.48 16.14 -4.67
CA VAL A 233 -2.06 17.42 -5.23
C VAL A 233 -1.60 17.27 -6.68
N PHE A 234 -1.71 18.35 -7.43
CA PHE A 234 -1.16 18.50 -8.78
C PHE A 234 -0.30 19.77 -8.88
N TYR A 235 -0.78 20.86 -8.30
CA TYR A 235 -0.23 22.21 -8.43
C TYR A 235 0.71 22.56 -7.28
N LEU A 236 1.83 23.23 -7.62
CA LEU A 236 2.80 23.71 -6.64
C LEU A 236 2.17 24.67 -5.63
N ALA A 237 1.31 25.59 -6.11
CA ALA A 237 0.62 26.55 -5.24
C ALA A 237 -0.32 25.85 -4.24
N ASP A 238 -1.05 24.83 -4.66
CA ASP A 238 -1.95 24.05 -3.80
C ASP A 238 -1.16 23.27 -2.73
N ALA A 239 -0.02 22.69 -3.10
CA ALA A 239 0.84 21.99 -2.15
C ALA A 239 1.34 22.93 -1.04
N LYS A 240 1.80 24.15 -1.41
CA LYS A 240 2.25 25.16 -0.43
C LYS A 240 1.10 25.59 0.49
N ALA A 241 -0.11 25.80 -0.06
CA ALA A 241 -1.30 26.16 0.72
C ALA A 241 -1.69 25.05 1.71
N LEU A 242 -1.73 23.81 1.25
CA LEU A 242 -2.04 22.66 2.11
C LEU A 242 -1.03 22.49 3.25
N ILE A 243 0.27 22.70 3.00
CA ILE A 243 1.29 22.64 4.05
C ILE A 243 1.09 23.75 5.08
N ALA A 244 0.79 24.97 4.63
CA ALA A 244 0.48 26.09 5.52
C ALA A 244 -0.77 25.82 6.38
N ASP A 245 -1.72 25.07 5.86
CA ASP A 245 -2.97 24.67 6.53
C ASP A 245 -2.82 23.34 7.31
N GLY A 246 -1.61 22.75 7.40
CA GLY A 246 -1.28 21.66 8.31
C GLY A 246 -1.39 20.24 7.73
N VAL A 247 -1.40 20.07 6.41
CA VAL A 247 -1.38 18.71 5.82
C VAL A 247 -0.11 17.95 6.21
N ASP A 248 -0.24 16.64 6.47
CA ASP A 248 0.89 15.80 6.90
C ASP A 248 1.57 15.07 5.75
N VAL A 249 0.83 14.79 4.66
CA VAL A 249 1.33 14.00 3.53
C VAL A 249 0.84 14.60 2.22
N LEU A 250 1.77 14.83 1.28
CA LEU A 250 1.44 15.13 -0.11
C LEU A 250 1.47 13.84 -0.92
N ALA A 251 0.39 13.56 -1.62
CA ALA A 251 0.23 12.42 -2.51
C ALA A 251 0.24 12.89 -3.97
N HIS A 252 1.04 12.21 -4.77
CA HIS A 252 1.48 12.53 -6.13
C HIS A 252 2.55 13.62 -6.20
N SER A 253 3.30 13.61 -7.31
CA SER A 253 4.29 14.64 -7.64
C SER A 253 3.59 15.98 -7.92
N ILE A 254 4.33 17.06 -7.75
CA ILE A 254 3.97 18.36 -8.34
C ILE A 254 4.19 18.24 -9.85
N ARG A 255 3.19 18.62 -10.66
CA ARG A 255 3.16 18.30 -12.09
C ARG A 255 2.90 19.49 -13.02
N ASP A 256 2.63 20.67 -12.44
CA ASP A 256 2.44 21.92 -13.18
C ASP A 256 3.74 22.73 -13.31
N LEU A 257 4.52 22.84 -12.24
CA LEU A 257 5.74 23.61 -12.14
C LEU A 257 6.86 22.77 -11.49
N PRO A 258 8.14 23.12 -11.72
CA PRO A 258 9.25 22.50 -10.99
C PRO A 258 9.11 22.73 -9.50
N VAL A 259 9.46 21.72 -8.71
CA VAL A 259 9.60 21.86 -7.24
C VAL A 259 10.66 22.92 -6.95
N ASP A 260 10.33 23.89 -6.10
CA ASP A 260 11.22 24.98 -5.71
C ASP A 260 11.76 24.82 -4.29
N ASP A 261 12.82 25.59 -3.97
CA ASP A 261 13.48 25.57 -2.66
C ASP A 261 12.51 25.94 -1.53
N GLU A 262 11.48 26.75 -1.81
CA GLU A 262 10.47 27.11 -0.83
C GLU A 262 9.65 25.90 -0.42
N LEU A 263 9.14 25.10 -1.39
CA LEU A 263 8.40 23.89 -1.08
C LEU A 263 9.25 22.92 -0.25
N ILE A 264 10.51 22.70 -0.65
CA ILE A 264 11.44 21.82 0.08
C ILE A 264 11.63 22.31 1.52
N ARG A 265 11.82 23.61 1.70
CA ARG A 265 12.03 24.23 3.01
C ARG A 265 10.82 24.07 3.92
N ILE A 266 9.60 24.36 3.42
CA ILE A 266 8.39 24.28 4.24
C ILE A 266 8.03 22.82 4.53
N MET A 267 8.20 21.88 3.59
CA MET A 267 8.03 20.45 3.84
C MET A 267 8.93 19.95 4.97
N LYS A 268 10.21 20.33 4.95
CA LYS A 268 11.15 19.98 6.03
C LYS A 268 10.76 20.60 7.37
N ALA A 269 10.37 21.87 7.36
CA ALA A 269 9.98 22.60 8.57
C ALA A 269 8.74 22.00 9.25
N HIS A 270 7.80 21.49 8.47
CA HIS A 270 6.55 20.90 8.96
C HIS A 270 6.59 19.36 8.99
N SER A 271 7.73 18.73 8.66
CA SER A 271 7.89 17.27 8.60
C SER A 271 6.86 16.58 7.69
N VAL A 272 6.50 17.23 6.58
CA VAL A 272 5.53 16.70 5.60
C VAL A 272 6.15 15.56 4.82
N LEU A 273 5.45 14.43 4.74
CA LEU A 273 5.85 13.28 3.93
C LEU A 273 5.45 13.49 2.47
N TYR A 274 6.22 12.94 1.56
CA TYR A 274 5.96 13.02 0.12
C TYR A 274 5.87 11.63 -0.50
N ILE A 275 4.74 11.33 -1.14
CA ILE A 275 4.48 10.08 -1.86
C ILE A 275 4.32 10.44 -3.35
N PRO A 276 5.39 10.50 -4.14
CA PRO A 276 5.37 11.10 -5.47
C PRO A 276 4.61 10.29 -6.53
N THR A 277 4.40 8.98 -6.32
CA THR A 277 3.68 8.09 -7.27
C THR A 277 4.12 8.28 -8.73
N LEU A 278 5.43 8.25 -8.99
CA LEU A 278 6.04 8.62 -10.27
C LEU A 278 5.48 7.88 -11.48
N MET A 279 4.98 6.66 -11.27
CA MET A 279 4.42 5.82 -12.34
C MET A 279 2.96 6.12 -12.70
N VAL A 280 2.25 6.96 -11.92
CA VAL A 280 0.81 7.16 -12.12
C VAL A 280 0.48 7.75 -13.48
N ASP A 281 1.22 8.77 -13.93
CA ASP A 281 1.01 9.39 -15.24
C ASP A 281 1.60 8.52 -16.37
N GLU A 282 2.74 7.87 -16.14
CA GLU A 282 3.37 6.98 -17.12
C GLU A 282 2.49 5.77 -17.46
N SER A 283 1.74 5.25 -16.49
CA SER A 283 0.84 4.13 -16.71
C SER A 283 -0.25 4.39 -17.76
N ALA A 284 -0.55 5.67 -18.05
CA ALA A 284 -1.52 6.05 -19.08
C ALA A 284 -1.03 5.77 -20.50
N PHE A 285 0.29 5.66 -20.74
CA PHE A 285 0.83 5.52 -22.09
C PHE A 285 1.93 4.45 -22.24
N VAL A 286 2.60 4.03 -21.17
CA VAL A 286 3.78 3.15 -21.24
C VAL A 286 3.50 1.84 -21.97
N PHE A 287 2.35 1.23 -21.75
CA PHE A 287 2.01 -0.07 -22.36
C PHE A 287 1.70 0.06 -23.87
N ALA A 288 1.26 1.23 -24.32
CA ALA A 288 1.06 1.51 -25.75
C ALA A 288 2.40 1.82 -26.46
N GLU A 289 3.30 2.56 -25.79
CA GLU A 289 4.54 3.05 -26.37
C GLU A 289 5.73 2.11 -26.21
N ASN A 290 5.72 1.29 -25.12
CA ASN A 290 6.77 0.33 -24.85
C ASN A 290 6.20 -1.09 -24.67
N PRO A 291 5.77 -1.76 -25.75
CA PRO A 291 5.19 -3.09 -25.67
C PRO A 291 6.18 -4.16 -25.15
N ALA A 292 7.48 -3.88 -25.12
CA ALA A 292 8.48 -4.79 -24.56
C ALA A 292 8.27 -5.07 -23.06
N VAL A 293 7.70 -4.14 -22.31
CA VAL A 293 7.33 -4.32 -20.89
C VAL A 293 6.41 -5.52 -20.73
N MET A 294 5.47 -5.73 -21.65
CA MET A 294 4.53 -6.85 -21.62
C MET A 294 5.19 -8.20 -21.90
N GLN A 295 6.42 -8.23 -22.37
CA GLN A 295 7.18 -9.48 -22.60
C GLN A 295 7.99 -9.89 -21.36
N ASP A 296 8.17 -8.99 -20.38
CA ASP A 296 8.87 -9.27 -19.14
C ASP A 296 8.13 -10.33 -18.33
N GLN A 297 8.85 -11.38 -17.90
CA GLN A 297 8.27 -12.49 -17.16
C GLN A 297 7.83 -12.08 -15.75
N PHE A 298 8.51 -11.12 -15.13
CA PHE A 298 8.12 -10.59 -13.83
C PHE A 298 6.85 -9.76 -13.95
N PHE A 299 6.72 -8.92 -15.01
CA PHE A 299 5.48 -8.20 -15.29
C PHE A 299 4.28 -9.16 -15.47
N LYS A 300 4.49 -10.29 -16.17
CA LYS A 300 3.44 -11.30 -16.41
C LYS A 300 3.06 -12.12 -15.18
N LEU A 301 3.80 -12.02 -14.08
CA LEU A 301 3.67 -12.90 -12.93
C LEU A 301 2.24 -12.92 -12.36
N ALA A 302 1.59 -11.76 -12.27
CA ALA A 302 0.28 -11.61 -11.66
C ALA A 302 -0.70 -10.71 -12.43
N VAL A 303 -0.32 -10.21 -13.61
CA VAL A 303 -1.25 -9.47 -14.47
C VAL A 303 -2.26 -10.43 -15.07
N SER A 304 -3.55 -10.06 -15.03
CA SER A 304 -4.59 -10.90 -15.59
C SER A 304 -4.43 -11.08 -17.12
N PRO A 305 -4.79 -12.25 -17.68
CA PRO A 305 -4.72 -12.50 -19.12
C PRO A 305 -5.53 -11.46 -19.93
N GLU A 306 -6.67 -11.02 -19.40
CA GLU A 306 -7.53 -10.01 -20.06
C GLU A 306 -6.84 -8.65 -20.17
N LEU A 307 -6.12 -8.22 -19.12
CA LEU A 307 -5.34 -6.97 -19.15
C LEU A 307 -4.17 -7.07 -20.11
N LEU A 308 -3.45 -8.19 -20.13
CA LEU A 308 -2.38 -8.42 -21.10
C LEU A 308 -2.90 -8.35 -22.53
N GLN A 309 -4.03 -9.01 -22.81
CA GLN A 309 -4.68 -8.98 -24.13
C GLN A 309 -5.11 -7.55 -24.50
N GLN A 310 -5.68 -6.81 -23.56
CA GLN A 310 -6.07 -5.41 -23.79
C GLN A 310 -4.86 -4.55 -24.14
N PHE A 311 -3.79 -4.59 -23.37
CA PHE A 311 -2.60 -3.77 -23.59
C PHE A 311 -1.89 -4.09 -24.91
N ASP A 312 -1.93 -5.36 -25.35
CA ASP A 312 -1.33 -5.79 -26.61
C ASP A 312 -2.21 -5.51 -27.84
N SER A 313 -3.45 -5.05 -27.64
CA SER A 313 -4.40 -4.82 -28.73
C SER A 313 -4.08 -3.54 -29.52
N PRO A 314 -4.32 -3.56 -30.86
CA PRO A 314 -4.23 -2.34 -31.68
C PRO A 314 -5.22 -1.26 -31.26
N GLU A 315 -6.39 -1.66 -30.77
CA GLU A 315 -7.45 -0.77 -30.28
C GLU A 315 -7.00 0.04 -29.09
N TYR A 316 -6.30 -0.59 -28.12
CA TYR A 316 -5.74 0.10 -26.97
C TYR A 316 -4.69 1.12 -27.39
N ARG A 317 -3.74 0.74 -28.26
CA ARG A 317 -2.72 1.67 -28.79
C ARG A 317 -3.36 2.86 -29.47
N LYS A 318 -4.30 2.62 -30.40
CA LYS A 318 -5.02 3.69 -31.09
C LYS A 318 -5.76 4.61 -30.11
N LYS A 319 -6.41 4.04 -29.07
CA LYS A 319 -7.10 4.81 -28.04
C LYS A 319 -6.14 5.74 -27.31
N VAL A 320 -4.99 5.24 -26.88
CA VAL A 320 -3.96 6.04 -26.20
C VAL A 320 -3.41 7.12 -27.12
N GLU A 321 -3.00 6.76 -28.34
CA GLU A 321 -2.42 7.70 -29.31
C GLU A 321 -3.40 8.82 -29.74
N SER A 322 -4.70 8.54 -29.76
CA SER A 322 -5.74 9.49 -30.12
C SER A 322 -6.28 10.31 -28.95
N ASP A 323 -5.79 10.08 -27.72
CA ASP A 323 -6.25 10.85 -26.56
C ASP A 323 -5.74 12.30 -26.65
N PRO A 324 -6.62 13.30 -26.75
CA PRO A 324 -6.24 14.70 -26.84
C PRO A 324 -5.49 15.20 -25.59
N ASN A 325 -5.59 14.50 -24.47
CA ASN A 325 -4.89 14.84 -23.23
C ASN A 325 -3.49 14.19 -23.13
N LEU A 326 -3.15 13.23 -24.01
CA LEU A 326 -1.87 12.55 -23.96
C LEU A 326 -0.65 13.48 -23.86
N PRO A 327 -0.57 14.59 -24.65
CA PRO A 327 0.54 15.53 -24.51
C PRO A 327 0.62 16.18 -23.11
N LYS A 328 -0.53 16.47 -22.48
CA LYS A 328 -0.58 17.04 -21.13
C LYS A 328 -0.13 16.01 -20.08
N VAL A 329 -0.58 14.76 -20.20
CA VAL A 329 -0.18 13.66 -19.30
C VAL A 329 1.32 13.40 -19.39
N LYS A 330 1.89 13.38 -20.61
CA LYS A 330 3.34 13.25 -20.80
C LYS A 330 4.13 14.42 -20.21
N ALA A 331 3.63 15.65 -20.36
CA ALA A 331 4.25 16.82 -19.76
C ALA A 331 4.20 16.76 -18.21
N ALA A 332 3.07 16.32 -17.65
CA ALA A 332 2.90 16.11 -16.21
C ALA A 332 3.87 15.03 -15.70
N PHE A 333 3.99 13.89 -16.40
CA PHE A 333 4.97 12.86 -16.09
C PHE A 333 6.40 13.41 -16.08
N ALA A 334 6.81 14.09 -17.15
CA ALA A 334 8.15 14.66 -17.26
C ALA A 334 8.44 15.72 -16.19
N MET A 335 7.41 16.49 -15.77
CA MET A 335 7.53 17.45 -14.69
C MET A 335 7.62 16.73 -13.33
N GLY A 336 6.78 15.76 -13.08
CA GLY A 336 6.76 14.98 -11.84
C GLY A 336 8.06 14.22 -11.55
N GLN A 337 8.90 13.97 -12.57
CA GLN A 337 10.23 13.35 -12.39
C GLN A 337 11.28 14.36 -11.85
N LYS A 338 11.00 15.67 -11.86
CA LYS A 338 11.90 16.73 -11.41
C LYS A 338 11.68 17.07 -9.92
N ILE A 339 11.75 16.05 -9.05
CA ILE A 339 11.55 16.15 -7.60
C ILE A 339 12.88 16.26 -6.85
#